data_483888a9befda11c060092fc36d093a5
#
_entry.id   483888a9befda11c060092fc36d093a5
#
_cell.length_a   1.000
_cell.length_b   1.000
_cell.length_c   1.000
_cell.angle_alpha   90.00
_cell.angle_beta   90.00
_cell.angle_gamma   90.00
#
_symmetry.space_group_name_H-M   'P 1'
#
loop_
_entity.id
_entity.type
_entity.pdbx_description
1 polymer ?
#
loop_
_entity_poly.entity_id
_entity_poly.type
_entity_poly.pdbx_seq_one_letter_code
_entity_poly.pdbx_strand_id
1 'polypeptide(L)'
;MKAIGTTTRKWMIGLLCGLLVVAYATITWAGPPQGVTATLIGRATYGKFKVKTAPPESEGEHNNGQVNLDFMAQTKTGMDMVVRTFDYLPGSNTGWHTHPGPVFINVISGTVTFYELDDPTCTPKVVTAGQGYVDTGHGHIGRNETGLPAKDVTISIVPVGETQLRQNIQGKYCFFNE
;
A
#
# COMPACT_ATOMS: atom_id res chain seq x y z
N MET A 1 -91.41 -7.10 -24.25
CA MET A 1 -90.09 -7.41 -24.85
C MET A 1 -89.03 -6.63 -24.05
N LYS A 2 -88.19 -7.33 -23.26
CA LYS A 2 -87.18 -6.71 -22.38
C LYS A 2 -85.84 -6.74 -23.06
N ALA A 3 -85.19 -5.60 -23.23
CA ALA A 3 -83.81 -5.51 -23.71
C ALA A 3 -82.84 -5.73 -22.54
N ILE A 4 -81.92 -6.64 -22.76
CA ILE A 4 -80.86 -6.99 -21.82
C ILE A 4 -79.67 -6.05 -22.06
N GLY A 5 -79.35 -5.23 -21.04
CA GLY A 5 -78.18 -4.37 -21.09
C GLY A 5 -76.89 -5.18 -20.72
N THR A 6 -75.91 -5.13 -21.60
CA THR A 6 -74.57 -5.70 -21.35
C THR A 6 -73.69 -4.65 -20.73
N THR A 7 -73.30 -4.88 -19.48
CA THR A 7 -72.31 -4.09 -18.78
C THR A 7 -70.88 -4.55 -19.14
N THR A 8 -70.18 -3.79 -19.89
CA THR A 8 -68.72 -3.99 -20.17
C THR A 8 -67.91 -3.54 -18.99
N ARG A 9 -67.33 -4.51 -18.30
CA ARG A 9 -66.38 -4.30 -17.18
C ARG A 9 -65.01 -3.99 -17.75
N LYS A 10 -64.62 -2.70 -17.69
CA LYS A 10 -63.26 -2.29 -18.08
C LYS A 10 -62.28 -2.73 -17.02
N TRP A 11 -61.39 -3.65 -17.34
CA TRP A 11 -60.23 -4.00 -16.55
C TRP A 11 -59.12 -2.95 -16.82
N MET A 12 -58.86 -2.11 -15.85
CA MET A 12 -57.65 -1.25 -15.85
C MET A 12 -56.50 -2.13 -15.39
N ILE A 13 -55.68 -2.52 -16.32
CA ILE A 13 -54.39 -3.15 -16.03
C ILE A 13 -53.43 -2.03 -15.70
N GLY A 14 -53.19 -1.79 -14.40
CA GLY A 14 -52.13 -0.89 -13.93
C GLY A 14 -50.77 -1.53 -14.17
N LEU A 15 -50.02 -1.00 -15.13
CA LEU A 15 -48.59 -1.35 -15.31
C LEU A 15 -47.81 -0.69 -14.16
N LEU A 16 -47.51 -1.48 -13.13
CA LEU A 16 -46.49 -1.09 -12.14
C LEU A 16 -45.11 -1.32 -12.81
N CYS A 17 -44.54 -0.26 -13.39
CA CYS A 17 -43.13 -0.23 -13.74
C CYS A 17 -42.32 -0.14 -12.45
N GLY A 18 -41.96 -1.28 -11.86
CA GLY A 18 -40.99 -1.34 -10.80
C GLY A 18 -39.60 -1.01 -11.34
N LEU A 19 -39.09 0.20 -11.07
CA LEU A 19 -37.69 0.54 -11.28
C LEU A 19 -36.85 -0.29 -10.30
N LEU A 20 -36.32 -1.40 -10.78
CA LEU A 20 -35.24 -2.13 -10.09
C LEU A 20 -33.97 -1.27 -10.23
N VAL A 21 -33.69 -0.45 -9.23
CA VAL A 21 -32.36 0.16 -9.06
C VAL A 21 -31.42 -0.95 -8.63
N VAL A 22 -30.75 -1.57 -9.59
CA VAL A 22 -29.62 -2.46 -9.32
C VAL A 22 -28.47 -1.57 -8.88
N ALA A 23 -28.27 -1.43 -7.58
CA ALA A 23 -27.07 -0.85 -7.03
C ALA A 23 -25.90 -1.79 -7.41
N TYR A 24 -25.17 -1.44 -8.45
CA TYR A 24 -23.85 -2.04 -8.71
C TYR A 24 -22.94 -1.57 -7.60
N ALA A 25 -22.74 -2.42 -6.59
CA ALA A 25 -21.59 -2.29 -5.71
C ALA A 25 -20.37 -2.49 -6.62
N THR A 26 -19.71 -1.41 -7.00
CA THR A 26 -18.39 -1.48 -7.64
C THR A 26 -17.44 -2.03 -6.58
N ILE A 27 -17.16 -3.33 -6.65
CA ILE A 27 -16.06 -3.92 -5.88
C ILE A 27 -14.80 -3.33 -6.52
N THR A 28 -14.29 -2.28 -5.93
CA THR A 28 -12.98 -1.75 -6.29
C THR A 28 -11.93 -2.75 -5.82
N TRP A 29 -11.54 -3.64 -6.72
CA TRP A 29 -10.38 -4.49 -6.51
C TRP A 29 -9.18 -3.56 -6.41
N ALA A 30 -8.32 -3.81 -5.40
CA ALA A 30 -7.02 -3.15 -5.35
C ALA A 30 -6.31 -3.40 -6.68
N GLY A 31 -6.21 -2.36 -7.49
CA GLY A 31 -5.61 -2.44 -8.81
C GLY A 31 -4.11 -2.77 -8.74
N PRO A 32 -3.53 -3.27 -9.83
CA PRO A 32 -2.08 -3.30 -9.98
C PRO A 32 -1.52 -1.87 -9.92
N PRO A 33 -0.19 -1.71 -9.75
CA PRO A 33 0.43 -0.39 -9.80
C PRO A 33 0.04 0.36 -11.08
N GLN A 34 -0.31 1.64 -10.92
CA GLN A 34 -0.66 2.52 -12.04
C GLN A 34 0.40 3.63 -12.17
N GLY A 35 1.07 3.70 -13.31
CA GLY A 35 2.08 4.72 -13.57
C GLY A 35 3.33 4.61 -12.67
N VAL A 36 3.57 3.44 -12.07
CA VAL A 36 4.75 3.15 -11.26
C VAL A 36 5.56 2.04 -11.92
N THR A 37 6.86 2.27 -12.10
CA THR A 37 7.79 1.30 -12.67
C THR A 37 8.82 0.87 -11.64
N ALA A 38 8.94 -0.44 -11.41
CA ALA A 38 9.92 -1.02 -10.51
C ALA A 38 11.11 -1.60 -11.28
N THR A 39 12.34 -1.27 -10.84
CA THR A 39 13.57 -1.78 -11.43
C THR A 39 14.41 -2.47 -10.34
N LEU A 40 14.80 -3.73 -10.58
CA LEU A 40 15.69 -4.46 -9.68
C LEU A 40 17.11 -3.89 -9.77
N ILE A 41 17.67 -3.51 -8.62
CA ILE A 41 19.09 -3.12 -8.49
C ILE A 41 19.92 -4.33 -8.12
N GLY A 42 19.47 -5.14 -7.16
CA GLY A 42 20.18 -6.34 -6.74
C GLY A 42 19.47 -7.13 -5.66
N ARG A 43 19.96 -8.33 -5.42
CA ARG A 43 19.53 -9.24 -4.35
C ARG A 43 20.77 -9.85 -3.71
N ALA A 44 20.78 -9.94 -2.38
CA ALA A 44 21.82 -10.62 -1.63
C ALA A 44 21.18 -11.52 -0.57
N THR A 45 21.73 -12.73 -0.42
CA THR A 45 21.32 -13.68 0.60
C THR A 45 22.21 -13.56 1.82
N TYR A 46 21.59 -13.45 2.98
CA TYR A 46 22.25 -13.41 4.29
C TYR A 46 21.91 -14.66 5.07
N GLY A 47 22.91 -15.22 5.75
CA GLY A 47 22.70 -16.26 6.75
C GLY A 47 21.93 -15.71 7.97
N LYS A 48 21.61 -16.60 8.92
CA LYS A 48 21.06 -16.18 10.21
C LYS A 48 22.00 -15.21 10.92
N PHE A 49 21.49 -14.12 11.44
CA PHE A 49 22.26 -13.16 12.23
C PHE A 49 21.45 -12.57 13.39
N LYS A 50 22.21 -12.01 14.35
CA LYS A 50 21.69 -11.12 15.39
C LYS A 50 22.69 -9.98 15.54
N VAL A 51 22.20 -8.76 15.33
CA VAL A 51 22.96 -7.52 15.53
C VAL A 51 22.28 -6.73 16.61
N LYS A 52 23.03 -6.28 17.59
CA LYS A 52 22.63 -5.29 18.57
C LYS A 52 23.76 -4.26 18.67
N THR A 53 23.44 -3.01 18.39
CA THR A 53 24.31 -1.89 18.67
C THR A 53 23.67 -1.11 19.83
N ALA A 54 24.47 -0.70 20.80
CA ALA A 54 24.06 0.16 21.89
C ALA A 54 25.11 1.28 22.02
N PRO A 55 24.73 2.46 22.52
CA PRO A 55 25.71 3.43 22.96
C PRO A 55 26.66 2.78 23.96
N PRO A 56 27.97 3.11 23.97
CA PRO A 56 28.86 2.63 25.01
C PRO A 56 28.26 3.07 26.37
N GLU A 57 28.17 2.12 27.31
CA GLU A 57 27.79 2.44 28.67
C GLU A 57 28.82 3.47 29.17
N SER A 58 28.33 4.65 29.59
CA SER A 58 29.18 5.74 30.03
C SER A 58 29.77 5.46 31.42
N GLU A 59 30.78 4.60 31.46
CA GLU A 59 31.77 4.71 32.57
C GLU A 59 32.78 5.76 32.18
N GLY A 60 32.47 7.00 32.57
CA GLY A 60 33.31 8.17 32.64
C GLY A 60 34.59 8.18 31.81
N GLU A 61 34.53 8.51 30.52
CA GLU A 61 35.53 9.35 29.84
C GLU A 61 35.20 9.47 28.35
N HIS A 62 35.14 10.71 27.90
CA HIS A 62 35.23 11.16 26.51
C HIS A 62 34.28 10.53 25.47
N ASN A 63 33.00 10.72 25.72
CA ASN A 63 32.08 10.71 24.63
C ASN A 63 32.35 11.95 23.74
N ASN A 64 33.09 11.77 22.65
CA ASN A 64 33.38 12.84 21.67
C ASN A 64 32.14 13.35 20.93
N GLY A 65 30.96 13.35 21.59
CA GLY A 65 29.69 13.72 20.97
C GLY A 65 29.16 12.66 19.97
N GLN A 66 29.74 11.45 19.96
CA GLN A 66 29.33 10.37 19.08
C GLN A 66 28.03 9.75 19.61
N VAL A 67 26.92 10.06 18.95
CA VAL A 67 25.64 9.43 19.22
C VAL A 67 25.62 8.10 18.49
N ASN A 68 25.65 7.00 19.23
CA ASN A 68 25.47 5.65 18.66
C ASN A 68 23.97 5.33 18.62
N LEU A 69 23.52 4.80 17.47
CA LEU A 69 22.16 4.32 17.31
C LEU A 69 21.95 3.05 18.16
N ASP A 70 20.97 3.06 19.07
CA ASP A 70 20.48 1.82 19.69
C ASP A 70 19.61 1.09 18.65
N PHE A 71 20.20 0.08 18.06
CA PHE A 71 19.60 -0.68 16.97
C PHE A 71 19.68 -2.17 17.23
N MET A 72 18.57 -2.89 17.03
CA MET A 72 18.54 -4.34 17.10
C MET A 72 17.86 -4.93 15.87
N ALA A 73 18.52 -5.87 15.23
CA ALA A 73 17.95 -6.70 14.17
C ALA A 73 18.35 -8.14 14.34
N GLN A 74 17.44 -9.07 14.08
CA GLN A 74 17.74 -10.49 14.09
C GLN A 74 16.88 -11.26 13.11
N THR A 75 17.41 -12.33 12.56
CA THR A 75 16.66 -13.31 11.77
C THR A 75 16.71 -14.68 12.44
N LYS A 76 15.60 -15.43 12.38
CA LYS A 76 15.59 -16.82 12.89
C LYS A 76 16.20 -17.81 11.88
N THR A 77 16.10 -17.47 10.60
CA THR A 77 16.62 -18.21 9.45
C THR A 77 17.45 -17.27 8.58
N GLY A 78 17.98 -17.75 7.44
CA GLY A 78 18.50 -16.85 6.41
C GLY A 78 17.41 -15.95 5.84
N MET A 79 17.81 -14.86 5.20
CA MET A 79 16.92 -13.92 4.51
C MET A 79 17.56 -13.41 3.22
N ASP A 80 16.75 -12.94 2.28
CA ASP A 80 17.21 -12.14 1.16
C ASP A 80 16.92 -10.66 1.40
N MET A 81 17.87 -9.83 1.01
CA MET A 81 17.69 -8.39 0.88
C MET A 81 17.56 -8.07 -0.60
N VAL A 82 16.44 -7.50 -0.98
CA VAL A 82 16.13 -7.14 -2.38
C VAL A 82 16.06 -5.63 -2.49
N VAL A 83 16.92 -5.05 -3.33
CA VAL A 83 16.99 -3.61 -3.56
C VAL A 83 16.38 -3.28 -4.92
N ARG A 84 15.42 -2.37 -4.94
CA ARG A 84 14.76 -1.89 -6.15
C ARG A 84 14.66 -0.38 -6.16
N THR A 85 14.51 0.22 -7.34
CA THR A 85 13.99 1.58 -7.49
C THR A 85 12.56 1.53 -7.97
N PHE A 86 11.79 2.54 -7.60
CA PHE A 86 10.46 2.81 -8.14
C PHE A 86 10.41 4.22 -8.69
N ASP A 87 10.01 4.34 -9.94
CA ASP A 87 9.76 5.61 -10.61
C ASP A 87 8.25 5.84 -10.66
N TYR A 88 7.80 7.00 -10.16
CA TYR A 88 6.41 7.39 -10.02
C TYR A 88 6.10 8.52 -10.99
N LEU A 89 5.19 8.31 -11.92
CA LEU A 89 4.62 9.39 -12.71
C LEU A 89 3.72 10.29 -11.84
N PRO A 90 3.45 11.54 -12.24
CA PRO A 90 2.44 12.37 -11.57
C PRO A 90 1.09 11.66 -11.49
N GLY A 91 0.45 11.66 -10.33
CA GLY A 91 -0.83 10.99 -10.09
C GLY A 91 -0.78 9.47 -10.00
N SER A 92 0.40 8.86 -10.06
CA SER A 92 0.57 7.40 -10.01
C SER A 92 0.37 6.84 -8.60
N ASN A 93 0.13 5.53 -8.54
CA ASN A 93 0.02 4.80 -7.28
C ASN A 93 0.52 3.36 -7.38
N THR A 94 0.91 2.78 -6.25
CA THR A 94 1.36 1.38 -6.19
C THR A 94 0.22 0.38 -6.14
N GLY A 95 -1.04 0.79 -5.99
CA GLY A 95 -2.13 -0.08 -5.56
C GLY A 95 -1.92 -0.60 -4.13
N TRP A 96 -3.02 -1.00 -3.47
CA TRP A 96 -2.96 -1.59 -2.12
C TRP A 96 -2.26 -2.94 -2.14
N HIS A 97 -1.26 -3.13 -1.27
CA HIS A 97 -0.50 -4.37 -1.22
C HIS A 97 0.19 -4.60 0.13
N THR A 98 0.60 -5.84 0.35
CA THR A 98 1.46 -6.27 1.47
C THR A 98 2.77 -6.84 0.93
N HIS A 99 3.71 -7.09 1.85
CA HIS A 99 5.02 -7.68 1.58
C HIS A 99 5.28 -8.89 2.49
N PRO A 100 6.12 -9.86 2.09
CA PRO A 100 6.44 -11.03 2.91
C PRO A 100 7.38 -10.72 4.11
N GLY A 101 7.78 -9.46 4.26
CA GLY A 101 8.60 -8.96 5.36
C GLY A 101 8.72 -7.45 5.32
N PRO A 102 9.47 -6.83 6.24
CA PRO A 102 9.57 -5.38 6.34
C PRO A 102 10.25 -4.78 5.10
N VAL A 103 9.83 -3.56 4.77
CA VAL A 103 10.36 -2.81 3.64
C VAL A 103 10.77 -1.42 4.10
N PHE A 104 12.01 -1.05 3.80
CA PHE A 104 12.54 0.29 4.01
C PHE A 104 12.50 1.05 2.70
N ILE A 105 11.83 2.18 2.68
CA ILE A 105 11.63 3.00 1.49
C ILE A 105 12.29 4.35 1.72
N ASN A 106 13.17 4.76 0.80
CA ASN A 106 13.89 6.03 0.86
C ASN A 106 13.53 6.84 -0.37
N VAL A 107 12.78 7.93 -0.20
CA VAL A 107 12.45 8.83 -1.31
C VAL A 107 13.71 9.62 -1.67
N ILE A 108 14.16 9.51 -2.93
CA ILE A 108 15.38 10.15 -3.43
C ILE A 108 15.10 11.34 -4.35
N SER A 109 13.88 11.46 -4.88
CA SER A 109 13.41 12.66 -5.59
C SER A 109 11.90 12.78 -5.53
N GLY A 110 11.38 14.00 -5.53
CA GLY A 110 9.95 14.28 -5.46
C GLY A 110 9.34 13.96 -4.09
N THR A 111 8.08 13.56 -4.11
CA THR A 111 7.29 13.27 -2.91
C THR A 111 6.40 12.05 -3.17
N VAL A 112 6.34 11.14 -2.21
CA VAL A 112 5.42 10.00 -2.18
C VAL A 112 4.62 10.05 -0.89
N THR A 113 3.31 9.90 -0.99
CA THR A 113 2.40 9.84 0.16
C THR A 113 2.01 8.38 0.40
N PHE A 114 2.24 7.89 1.61
CA PHE A 114 1.86 6.54 2.01
C PHE A 114 0.62 6.57 2.90
N TYR A 115 -0.26 5.57 2.69
CA TYR A 115 -1.43 5.32 3.54
C TYR A 115 -1.39 3.87 4.00
N GLU A 116 -1.72 3.62 5.26
CA GLU A 116 -1.72 2.29 5.85
C GLU A 116 -3.11 1.66 5.80
N LEU A 117 -3.14 0.35 5.56
CA LEU A 117 -4.38 -0.42 5.40
C LEU A 117 -5.21 -0.44 6.69
N ASP A 118 -4.54 -0.47 7.83
CA ASP A 118 -5.14 -0.59 9.17
C ASP A 118 -5.41 0.76 9.85
N ASP A 119 -5.10 1.89 9.17
CA ASP A 119 -5.44 3.22 9.66
C ASP A 119 -6.86 3.63 9.21
N PRO A 120 -7.87 3.63 10.13
CA PRO A 120 -9.24 4.00 9.79
C PRO A 120 -9.41 5.50 9.50
N THR A 121 -8.42 6.32 9.82
CA THR A 121 -8.45 7.78 9.60
C THR A 121 -7.84 8.19 8.29
N CYS A 122 -7.21 7.24 7.56
CA CYS A 122 -6.50 7.52 6.31
C CYS A 122 -5.49 8.66 6.43
N THR A 123 -4.72 8.66 7.49
CA THR A 123 -3.73 9.71 7.75
C THR A 123 -2.60 9.66 6.73
N PRO A 124 -2.40 10.69 5.91
CA PRO A 124 -1.33 10.70 4.92
C PRO A 124 0.04 10.79 5.60
N LYS A 125 0.95 9.90 5.22
CA LYS A 125 2.37 9.96 5.58
C LYS A 125 3.14 10.51 4.39
N VAL A 126 3.31 11.81 4.34
CA VAL A 126 3.99 12.49 3.24
C VAL A 126 5.50 12.39 3.42
N VAL A 127 6.18 11.78 2.46
CA VAL A 127 7.62 11.52 2.47
C VAL A 127 8.26 12.22 1.28
N THR A 128 9.17 13.16 1.55
CA THR A 128 9.89 13.93 0.52
C THR A 128 11.31 13.42 0.34
N ALA A 129 11.98 13.87 -0.70
CA ALA A 129 13.38 13.53 -0.97
C ALA A 129 14.27 13.72 0.27
N GLY A 130 15.06 12.68 0.61
CA GLY A 130 15.91 12.61 1.80
C GLY A 130 15.22 12.04 3.04
N GLN A 131 13.92 11.70 2.95
CA GLN A 131 13.17 11.06 4.04
C GLN A 131 12.89 9.59 3.72
N GLY A 132 12.59 8.82 4.77
CA GLY A 132 12.26 7.40 4.68
C GLY A 132 10.90 7.05 5.28
N TYR A 133 10.37 5.92 4.84
CA TYR A 133 9.19 5.26 5.37
C TYR A 133 9.49 3.77 5.59
N VAL A 134 8.96 3.19 6.65
CA VAL A 134 9.11 1.76 6.93
C VAL A 134 7.74 1.11 6.89
N ASP A 135 7.55 0.19 5.93
CA ASP A 135 6.40 -0.72 5.95
C ASP A 135 6.72 -1.94 6.80
N THR A 136 5.87 -2.18 7.78
CA THR A 136 6.00 -3.30 8.72
C THR A 136 5.24 -4.56 8.28
N GLY A 137 4.63 -4.54 7.09
CA GLY A 137 3.92 -5.67 6.49
C GLY A 137 2.41 -5.68 6.70
N HIS A 138 1.82 -4.66 7.32
CA HIS A 138 0.37 -4.56 7.55
C HIS A 138 -0.41 -4.20 6.28
N GLY A 139 0.29 -3.76 5.24
CA GLY A 139 -0.28 -3.34 3.97
C GLY A 139 -0.39 -1.83 3.85
N HIS A 140 -0.04 -1.35 2.66
CA HIS A 140 -0.04 0.06 2.34
C HIS A 140 -0.33 0.34 0.87
N ILE A 141 -0.49 1.62 0.55
CA ILE A 141 -0.44 2.17 -0.80
C ILE A 141 0.49 3.38 -0.80
N GLY A 142 1.40 3.45 -1.78
CA GLY A 142 2.21 4.64 -2.05
C GLY A 142 1.62 5.40 -3.23
N ARG A 143 1.47 6.71 -3.12
CA ARG A 143 0.86 7.58 -4.13
C ARG A 143 1.75 8.78 -4.42
N ASN A 144 1.91 9.10 -5.69
CA ASN A 144 2.46 10.40 -6.08
C ASN A 144 1.27 11.35 -6.32
N GLU A 145 0.89 12.09 -5.30
CA GLU A 145 -0.23 13.05 -5.34
C GLU A 145 0.21 14.44 -5.82
N THR A 146 1.41 14.53 -6.41
CA THR A 146 1.96 15.78 -6.94
C THR A 146 1.89 15.85 -8.46
N GLY A 147 2.10 17.04 -9.00
CA GLY A 147 2.23 17.27 -10.44
C GLY A 147 3.61 16.97 -11.01
N LEU A 148 4.57 16.47 -10.20
CA LEU A 148 5.95 16.20 -10.59
C LEU A 148 6.29 14.72 -10.41
N PRO A 149 7.22 14.15 -11.20
CA PRO A 149 7.70 12.79 -10.98
C PRO A 149 8.35 12.61 -9.61
N ALA A 150 8.27 11.40 -9.06
CA ALA A 150 8.96 11.03 -7.83
C ALA A 150 9.73 9.73 -8.03
N LYS A 151 10.71 9.46 -7.15
CA LYS A 151 11.51 8.24 -7.18
C LYS A 151 11.91 7.83 -5.77
N ASP A 152 11.86 6.53 -5.50
CA ASP A 152 12.40 5.96 -4.28
C ASP A 152 13.39 4.82 -4.55
N VAL A 153 14.14 4.47 -3.51
CA VAL A 153 14.90 3.21 -3.38
C VAL A 153 14.28 2.41 -2.26
N THR A 154 13.88 1.20 -2.58
CA THR A 154 13.21 0.28 -1.66
C THR A 154 14.12 -0.89 -1.33
N ILE A 155 14.24 -1.20 -0.04
CA ILE A 155 14.96 -2.36 0.49
C ILE A 155 13.94 -3.29 1.13
N SER A 156 13.66 -4.42 0.50
CA SER A 156 12.75 -5.46 1.01
C SER A 156 13.55 -6.57 1.68
N ILE A 157 13.17 -6.94 2.90
CA ILE A 157 13.74 -8.08 3.64
C ILE A 157 12.73 -9.22 3.56
N VAL A 158 13.12 -10.33 2.92
CA VAL A 158 12.21 -11.41 2.57
C VAL A 158 12.80 -12.78 2.87
N PRO A 159 12.01 -13.86 2.96
CA PRO A 159 12.54 -15.23 3.04
C PRO A 159 13.49 -15.53 1.88
N VAL A 160 14.49 -16.41 2.13
CA VAL A 160 15.42 -16.83 1.09
C VAL A 160 14.67 -17.42 -0.10
N GLY A 161 14.97 -16.95 -1.31
CA GLY A 161 14.37 -17.43 -2.55
C GLY A 161 12.95 -16.92 -2.83
N GLU A 162 12.37 -16.06 -1.97
CA GLU A 162 11.04 -15.51 -2.20
C GLU A 162 11.03 -14.61 -3.45
N THR A 163 10.18 -14.94 -4.41
CA THR A 163 10.04 -14.22 -5.68
C THR A 163 8.81 -13.30 -5.71
N GLN A 164 7.80 -13.60 -4.90
CA GLN A 164 6.59 -12.78 -4.78
C GLN A 164 6.79 -11.68 -3.76
N LEU A 165 7.42 -10.60 -4.19
CA LEU A 165 7.81 -9.49 -3.30
C LEU A 165 6.63 -8.61 -2.87
N ARG A 166 5.45 -8.81 -3.43
CA ARG A 166 4.21 -8.11 -3.07
C ARG A 166 3.00 -8.99 -3.32
N GLN A 167 1.95 -8.78 -2.52
CA GLN A 167 0.63 -9.36 -2.72
C GLN A 167 -0.40 -8.25 -2.75
N ASN A 168 -1.17 -8.16 -3.84
CA ASN A 168 -2.26 -7.19 -3.94
C ASN A 168 -3.36 -7.52 -2.94
N ILE A 169 -3.88 -6.50 -2.29
CA ILE A 169 -4.96 -6.59 -1.30
C ILE A 169 -5.99 -5.52 -1.59
N GLN A 170 -7.17 -5.65 -1.02
CA GLN A 170 -8.20 -4.61 -1.12
C GLN A 170 -7.98 -3.54 -0.04
N GLY A 171 -8.10 -2.26 -0.41
CA GLY A 171 -8.14 -1.15 0.52
C GLY A 171 -9.32 -1.29 1.48
N LYS A 172 -9.13 -0.93 2.75
CA LYS A 172 -10.14 -1.11 3.79
C LYS A 172 -10.85 0.19 4.17
N TYR A 173 -10.10 1.26 4.34
CA TYR A 173 -10.63 2.53 4.85
C TYR A 173 -10.46 3.68 3.87
N CYS A 174 -9.35 3.74 3.16
CA CYS A 174 -9.05 4.82 2.23
C CYS A 174 -9.56 4.45 0.84
N PHE A 175 -10.61 5.14 0.40
CA PHE A 175 -11.19 4.96 -0.92
C PHE A 175 -10.73 6.12 -1.80
N PHE A 176 -9.74 5.85 -2.65
CA PHE A 176 -9.30 6.78 -3.67
C PHE A 176 -10.11 6.56 -4.94
N ASN A 177 -10.56 7.64 -5.57
CA ASN A 177 -11.11 7.56 -6.92
C ASN A 177 -9.92 7.31 -7.87
N GLU A 178 -9.78 6.06 -8.32
CA GLU A 178 -8.78 5.62 -9.29
C GLU A 178 -9.34 5.70 -10.72
#